data_f264095f8c045a3cdd7c99e915353965
#
_entry.id   f264095f8c045a3cdd7c99e915353965
#
_cell.length_a   1.000
_cell.length_b   1.000
_cell.length_c   1.000
_cell.angle_alpha   90.00
_cell.angle_beta   90.00
_cell.angle_gamma   90.00
#
_symmetry.space_group_name_H-M   'P 1'
#
loop_
_entity.id
_entity.type
_entity.pdbx_description
1 polymer ?
#
loop_
_entity_poly.entity_id
_entity_poly.type
_entity_poly.pdbx_seq_one_letter_code
_entity_poly.pdbx_strand_id
1 'polypeptide(L)'
;MQRWIRRTWANAAALAAVTLVAPCGSAAGQEFAGREKLRAHSNEFRKEVIRVTDGVYVAVGYSASNVTLVQGTNGSIIVDTASDPVDAREVRAAFGNLLVAPVRAIIYTHGHPDHTGGAAVFAGNDNPDVYSHQLLVEGAPDIVRGPRDGGDQFGMALPDSLYINAGISLQFGRVTPPTREGYVRPTRTFSGDQLSLTIAGVRLQLLHTPGETRENIAVWLPDKRVLMPGDDFYRAFPNLYPIRGVRLRPPEAWIASLQRMIELGAEHLAPGHTRPVQGADSVRAALTAYRNGITSILDQTIEGIRKGERYDELVQHVKLPPDLADNPYLQEYYGSVAWSVRAIYSDNVGWFDGNATNMFPLPEKDRAARIIGMSGGADQVLSRARDALAAGEFQWAAELADYILAVNSQNVDAKKIKAQALTELGERQMNANARNYYLSSAQYLLRDLRPQ
;
A
#
# COMPACT_ATOMS: atom_id res chain seq x y z
N MET A 1 49.95 57.54 -2.80
CA MET A 1 51.16 56.85 -3.22
C MET A 1 50.86 55.37 -3.37
N GLN A 2 50.95 54.91 -4.59
CA GLN A 2 50.59 53.57 -5.07
C GLN A 2 51.54 52.49 -4.58
N ARG A 3 51.05 51.27 -4.37
CA ARG A 3 51.76 50.05 -4.76
C ARG A 3 50.74 48.88 -5.00
N TRP A 4 50.63 48.52 -6.23
CA TRP A 4 49.99 47.31 -6.74
C TRP A 4 50.91 46.10 -6.47
N ILE A 5 50.34 45.02 -5.92
CA ILE A 5 50.99 43.71 -5.93
C ILE A 5 50.11 42.76 -6.73
N ARG A 6 50.62 42.37 -7.90
CA ARG A 6 50.08 41.28 -8.72
C ARG A 6 50.35 39.95 -8.02
N ARG A 7 49.33 39.16 -7.77
CA ARG A 7 49.44 37.73 -7.49
C ARG A 7 49.01 36.93 -8.69
N THR A 8 49.97 36.21 -9.26
CA THR A 8 49.78 35.19 -10.30
C THR A 8 49.15 33.93 -9.67
N TRP A 9 48.05 33.48 -10.25
CA TRP A 9 47.44 32.21 -9.92
C TRP A 9 48.03 31.14 -10.86
N ALA A 10 48.73 30.17 -10.29
CA ALA A 10 49.10 28.95 -11.01
C ALA A 10 47.98 27.92 -10.77
N ASN A 11 47.28 27.58 -11.84
CA ASN A 11 46.31 26.47 -11.84
C ASN A 11 47.05 25.13 -11.80
N ALA A 12 46.92 24.39 -10.72
CA ALA A 12 47.23 22.98 -10.66
C ALA A 12 45.88 22.21 -10.66
N ALA A 13 45.49 21.71 -11.82
CA ALA A 13 44.40 20.77 -11.94
C ALA A 13 44.87 19.38 -11.48
N ALA A 14 44.47 18.96 -10.28
CA ALA A 14 44.64 17.59 -9.84
C ALA A 14 43.41 16.81 -10.28
N LEU A 15 43.55 15.99 -11.32
CA LEU A 15 42.60 14.94 -11.63
C LEU A 15 42.72 13.85 -10.55
N ALA A 16 41.73 13.79 -9.65
CA ALA A 16 41.55 12.64 -8.77
C ALA A 16 40.81 11.55 -9.59
N ALA A 17 41.55 10.54 -10.03
CA ALA A 17 40.97 9.31 -10.55
C ALA A 17 40.33 8.55 -9.38
N VAL A 18 39.00 8.57 -9.30
CA VAL A 18 38.26 7.69 -8.40
C VAL A 18 38.22 6.31 -9.05
N THR A 19 39.13 5.43 -8.67
CA THR A 19 39.02 4.00 -8.95
C THR A 19 37.93 3.41 -8.09
N LEU A 20 36.74 3.22 -8.65
CA LEU A 20 35.71 2.35 -8.12
C LEU A 20 36.19 0.90 -8.23
N VAL A 21 36.75 0.36 -7.15
CA VAL A 21 36.95 -1.08 -7.01
C VAL A 21 35.60 -1.66 -6.61
N ALA A 22 34.89 -2.24 -7.55
CA ALA A 22 33.71 -3.06 -7.26
C ALA A 22 34.18 -4.35 -6.56
N PRO A 23 33.62 -4.74 -5.42
CA PRO A 23 33.85 -6.06 -4.87
C PRO A 23 33.10 -7.09 -5.72
N CYS A 24 33.83 -7.86 -6.50
CA CYS A 24 33.31 -9.03 -7.20
C CYS A 24 33.26 -10.17 -6.17
N GLY A 25 32.07 -10.46 -5.64
CA GLY A 25 31.90 -11.61 -4.74
C GLY A 25 30.49 -11.63 -4.10
N SER A 26 29.67 -12.60 -4.49
CA SER A 26 28.39 -13.02 -3.91
C SER A 26 27.10 -12.23 -4.26
N ALA A 27 26.97 -11.68 -5.45
CA ALA A 27 25.78 -10.92 -5.83
C ALA A 27 24.49 -11.77 -6.05
N ALA A 28 24.62 -13.05 -6.44
CA ALA A 28 23.46 -13.85 -6.85
C ALA A 28 22.49 -14.22 -5.69
N GLY A 29 22.98 -14.36 -4.46
CA GLY A 29 22.13 -14.72 -3.30
C GLY A 29 21.41 -13.53 -2.66
N GLN A 30 21.94 -12.32 -2.84
CA GLN A 30 21.42 -11.09 -2.26
C GLN A 30 20.46 -10.35 -3.20
N GLU A 31 20.52 -10.67 -4.48
CA GLU A 31 19.84 -9.98 -5.58
C GLU A 31 18.31 -10.04 -5.48
N PHE A 32 17.77 -11.13 -4.95
CA PHE A 32 16.33 -11.34 -4.81
C PHE A 32 15.85 -11.40 -3.35
N ALA A 33 16.65 -10.90 -2.42
CA ALA A 33 16.32 -10.93 -0.99
C ALA A 33 14.96 -10.26 -0.67
N GLY A 34 14.62 -9.17 -1.37
CA GLY A 34 13.32 -8.50 -1.24
C GLY A 34 12.16 -9.41 -1.64
N ARG A 35 12.28 -10.07 -2.79
CA ARG A 35 11.29 -11.04 -3.28
C ARG A 35 11.09 -12.21 -2.31
N GLU A 36 12.17 -12.75 -1.76
CA GLU A 36 12.10 -13.88 -0.82
C GLU A 36 11.47 -13.46 0.52
N LYS A 37 11.74 -12.24 1.01
CA LYS A 37 11.02 -11.66 2.16
C LYS A 37 9.52 -11.55 1.89
N LEU A 38 9.14 -11.05 0.69
CA LEU A 38 7.73 -10.96 0.31
C LEU A 38 7.07 -12.35 0.21
N ARG A 39 7.79 -13.35 -0.31
CA ARG A 39 7.30 -14.75 -0.37
C ARG A 39 7.09 -15.32 1.02
N ALA A 40 8.03 -15.12 1.94
CA ALA A 40 7.91 -15.54 3.33
C ALA A 40 6.72 -14.87 4.03
N HIS A 41 6.44 -13.59 3.71
CA HIS A 41 5.29 -12.86 4.22
C HIS A 41 3.94 -13.48 3.82
N SER A 42 3.87 -14.28 2.75
CA SER A 42 2.66 -15.02 2.36
C SER A 42 2.13 -15.97 3.46
N ASN A 43 2.95 -16.32 4.44
CA ASN A 43 2.51 -17.11 5.60
C ASN A 43 1.44 -16.41 6.44
N GLU A 44 1.37 -15.06 6.40
CA GLU A 44 0.32 -14.28 7.07
C GLU A 44 -1.08 -14.58 6.51
N PHE A 45 -1.15 -15.06 5.27
CA PHE A 45 -2.39 -15.26 4.52
C PHE A 45 -2.76 -16.76 4.36
N ARG A 46 -2.15 -17.64 5.15
CA ARG A 46 -2.52 -19.07 5.12
C ARG A 46 -3.96 -19.22 5.61
N LYS A 47 -4.81 -19.92 4.82
CA LYS A 47 -6.22 -20.17 5.14
C LYS A 47 -6.37 -20.83 6.51
N GLU A 48 -7.05 -20.13 7.41
CA GLU A 48 -7.31 -20.61 8.77
C GLU A 48 -8.47 -19.82 9.40
N VAL A 49 -9.30 -20.52 10.18
CA VAL A 49 -10.22 -19.87 11.12
C VAL A 49 -9.55 -19.83 12.48
N ILE A 50 -9.12 -18.65 12.89
CA ILE A 50 -8.36 -18.43 14.12
C ILE A 50 -9.33 -18.04 15.24
N ARG A 51 -9.30 -18.79 16.35
CA ARG A 51 -9.96 -18.36 17.59
C ARG A 51 -9.14 -17.25 18.25
N VAL A 52 -9.69 -16.05 18.29
CA VAL A 52 -9.06 -14.88 18.92
C VAL A 52 -9.23 -14.96 20.44
N THR A 53 -10.47 -15.18 20.88
CA THR A 53 -10.83 -15.47 22.25
C THR A 53 -12.16 -16.23 22.25
N ASP A 54 -12.77 -16.48 23.41
CA ASP A 54 -14.05 -17.20 23.48
C ASP A 54 -15.16 -16.44 22.74
N GLY A 55 -15.77 -17.14 21.75
CA GLY A 55 -16.83 -16.59 20.92
C GLY A 55 -16.37 -15.53 19.91
N VAL A 56 -15.06 -15.37 19.65
CA VAL A 56 -14.55 -14.47 18.58
C VAL A 56 -13.59 -15.22 17.69
N TYR A 57 -13.87 -15.25 16.39
CA TYR A 57 -13.13 -15.99 15.38
C TYR A 57 -12.85 -15.12 14.15
N VAL A 58 -11.68 -15.28 13.55
CA VAL A 58 -11.29 -14.57 12.34
C VAL A 58 -10.96 -15.58 11.25
N ALA A 59 -11.61 -15.46 10.10
CA ALA A 59 -11.26 -16.21 8.90
C ALA A 59 -10.18 -15.45 8.13
N VAL A 60 -8.97 -16.00 8.11
CA VAL A 60 -7.79 -15.42 7.45
C VAL A 60 -7.49 -16.19 6.16
N GLY A 61 -7.16 -15.48 5.07
CA GLY A 61 -6.67 -16.07 3.83
C GLY A 61 -7.74 -16.68 2.92
N TYR A 62 -9.00 -16.52 3.24
CA TYR A 62 -10.13 -16.97 2.39
C TYR A 62 -10.54 -15.91 1.36
N SER A 63 -10.27 -14.66 1.64
CA SER A 63 -10.54 -13.51 0.79
C SER A 63 -9.37 -12.52 0.86
N ALA A 64 -9.49 -11.39 0.17
CA ALA A 64 -8.53 -10.31 0.31
C ALA A 64 -8.52 -9.76 1.73
N SER A 65 -9.68 -9.48 2.32
CA SER A 65 -9.80 -9.11 3.73
C SER A 65 -10.13 -10.31 4.62
N ASN A 66 -9.93 -10.15 5.91
CA ASN A 66 -10.43 -11.04 6.94
C ASN A 66 -11.92 -10.79 7.18
N VAL A 67 -12.61 -11.83 7.67
CA VAL A 67 -13.96 -11.72 8.19
C VAL A 67 -13.95 -12.14 9.65
N THR A 68 -14.48 -11.29 10.53
CA THR A 68 -14.57 -11.62 11.97
C THR A 68 -15.98 -12.00 12.34
N LEU A 69 -16.10 -13.18 12.97
CA LEU A 69 -17.33 -13.70 13.57
C LEU A 69 -17.31 -13.45 15.07
N VAL A 70 -18.36 -12.82 15.60
CA VAL A 70 -18.60 -12.69 17.03
C VAL A 70 -19.88 -13.43 17.39
N GLN A 71 -19.76 -14.45 18.24
CA GLN A 71 -20.89 -15.22 18.77
C GLN A 71 -21.58 -14.47 19.90
N GLY A 72 -22.89 -14.34 19.81
CA GLY A 72 -23.73 -13.88 20.89
C GLY A 72 -24.59 -14.99 21.49
N THR A 73 -25.42 -14.68 22.47
CA THR A 73 -26.29 -15.63 23.15
C THR A 73 -27.49 -16.09 22.31
N ASN A 74 -27.87 -15.29 21.29
CA ASN A 74 -29.03 -15.57 20.45
C ASN A 74 -28.81 -15.17 18.98
N GLY A 75 -27.59 -15.36 18.49
CA GLY A 75 -27.21 -15.09 17.10
C GLY A 75 -25.77 -14.65 17.00
N SER A 76 -25.35 -14.26 15.79
CA SER A 76 -23.99 -13.84 15.46
C SER A 76 -23.92 -12.41 14.94
N ILE A 77 -22.75 -11.80 15.10
CA ILE A 77 -22.36 -10.52 14.47
C ILE A 77 -21.21 -10.82 13.51
N ILE A 78 -21.26 -10.26 12.33
CA ILE A 78 -20.19 -10.34 11.32
C ILE A 78 -19.55 -8.97 11.17
N VAL A 79 -18.23 -8.90 11.29
CA VAL A 79 -17.45 -7.68 11.03
C VAL A 79 -16.66 -7.92 9.76
N ASP A 80 -16.91 -7.08 8.76
CA ASP A 80 -16.52 -7.19 7.36
C ASP A 80 -16.99 -8.48 6.68
N THR A 81 -16.97 -8.54 5.34
CA THR A 81 -17.77 -9.57 4.65
C THR A 81 -17.08 -10.22 3.45
N ALA A 82 -15.76 -10.08 3.33
CA ALA A 82 -15.01 -10.54 2.15
C ALA A 82 -15.23 -9.71 0.87
N SER A 83 -14.49 -10.04 -0.19
CA SER A 83 -14.43 -9.26 -1.44
C SER A 83 -15.65 -9.44 -2.33
N ASP A 84 -16.25 -10.61 -2.29
CA ASP A 84 -17.35 -10.99 -3.18
C ASP A 84 -18.16 -12.16 -2.60
N PRO A 85 -19.30 -12.53 -3.24
CA PRO A 85 -20.14 -13.63 -2.77
C PRO A 85 -19.48 -15.02 -2.84
N VAL A 86 -18.45 -15.22 -3.68
CA VAL A 86 -17.74 -16.52 -3.78
C VAL A 86 -16.90 -16.72 -2.53
N ASP A 87 -16.04 -15.76 -2.25
CA ASP A 87 -15.19 -15.74 -1.05
C ASP A 87 -16.04 -15.83 0.23
N ALA A 88 -17.12 -15.04 0.29
CA ALA A 88 -18.02 -15.02 1.45
C ALA A 88 -18.68 -16.38 1.72
N ARG A 89 -19.04 -17.14 0.67
CA ARG A 89 -19.55 -18.52 0.84
C ARG A 89 -18.48 -19.45 1.39
N GLU A 90 -17.24 -19.31 0.94
CA GLU A 90 -16.12 -20.10 1.45
C GLU A 90 -15.87 -19.80 2.94
N VAL A 91 -15.85 -18.52 3.32
CA VAL A 91 -15.72 -18.07 4.72
C VAL A 91 -16.88 -18.61 5.57
N ARG A 92 -18.11 -18.47 5.09
CA ARG A 92 -19.31 -18.96 5.81
C ARG A 92 -19.22 -20.48 6.03
N ALA A 93 -18.79 -21.24 5.03
CA ALA A 93 -18.57 -22.68 5.14
C ALA A 93 -17.45 -23.01 6.14
N ALA A 94 -16.36 -22.23 6.16
CA ALA A 94 -15.27 -22.41 7.09
C ALA A 94 -15.69 -22.14 8.55
N PHE A 95 -16.56 -21.16 8.79
CA PHE A 95 -17.13 -20.95 10.13
C PHE A 95 -18.03 -22.12 10.55
N GLY A 96 -18.77 -22.73 9.62
CA GLY A 96 -19.60 -23.89 9.90
C GLY A 96 -20.51 -23.71 11.13
N ASN A 97 -20.42 -24.61 12.09
CA ASN A 97 -21.19 -24.59 13.35
C ASN A 97 -20.80 -23.45 14.32
N LEU A 98 -19.69 -22.75 14.09
CA LEU A 98 -19.33 -21.57 14.87
C LEU A 98 -20.30 -20.40 14.60
N LEU A 99 -20.89 -20.33 13.42
CA LEU A 99 -21.86 -19.30 13.07
C LEU A 99 -23.23 -19.65 13.66
N VAL A 100 -23.55 -19.04 14.77
CA VAL A 100 -24.85 -19.18 15.46
C VAL A 100 -25.90 -18.35 14.73
N ALA A 101 -26.93 -19.02 14.21
CA ALA A 101 -28.04 -18.33 13.55
C ALA A 101 -29.02 -17.71 14.58
N PRO A 102 -29.71 -16.61 14.20
CA PRO A 102 -29.53 -15.85 12.97
C PRO A 102 -28.33 -14.90 13.05
N VAL A 103 -27.86 -14.41 11.90
CA VAL A 103 -26.98 -13.24 11.83
C VAL A 103 -27.80 -12.03 12.23
N ARG A 104 -27.42 -11.38 13.34
CA ARG A 104 -28.15 -10.23 13.90
C ARG A 104 -27.65 -8.91 13.36
N ALA A 105 -26.35 -8.83 13.08
CA ALA A 105 -25.75 -7.63 12.53
C ALA A 105 -24.58 -7.95 11.61
N ILE A 106 -24.38 -7.07 10.65
CA ILE A 106 -23.18 -6.93 9.86
C ILE A 106 -22.61 -5.55 10.15
N ILE A 107 -21.30 -5.45 10.35
CA ILE A 107 -20.63 -4.18 10.64
C ILE A 107 -19.53 -4.01 9.57
N TYR A 108 -19.62 -2.96 8.79
CA TYR A 108 -18.54 -2.57 7.88
C TYR A 108 -17.57 -1.65 8.61
N THR A 109 -16.30 -2.03 8.65
CA THR A 109 -15.27 -1.15 9.19
C THR A 109 -15.08 0.07 8.30
N HIS A 110 -15.12 -0.12 6.99
CA HIS A 110 -15.02 0.94 5.98
C HIS A 110 -15.58 0.50 4.62
N GLY A 111 -15.48 1.37 3.61
CA GLY A 111 -16.17 1.20 2.32
C GLY A 111 -15.41 0.47 1.23
N HIS A 112 -14.21 -0.08 1.47
CA HIS A 112 -13.49 -0.83 0.44
C HIS A 112 -14.24 -2.11 0.04
N PRO A 113 -14.20 -2.49 -1.25
CA PRO A 113 -14.98 -3.62 -1.75
C PRO A 113 -14.66 -4.96 -1.10
N ASP A 114 -13.42 -5.16 -0.70
CA ASP A 114 -12.97 -6.39 -0.03
C ASP A 114 -13.51 -6.57 1.38
N HIS A 115 -14.07 -5.53 2.00
CA HIS A 115 -14.74 -5.57 3.30
C HIS A 115 -16.26 -5.66 3.18
N THR A 116 -16.82 -5.25 2.04
CA THR A 116 -18.27 -5.08 1.90
C THR A 116 -18.92 -6.00 0.84
N GLY A 117 -18.10 -6.66 0.01
CA GLY A 117 -18.58 -7.33 -1.21
C GLY A 117 -19.33 -8.64 -0.99
N GLY A 118 -19.25 -9.27 0.17
CA GLY A 118 -19.90 -10.55 0.46
C GLY A 118 -21.10 -10.50 1.40
N ALA A 119 -21.56 -9.33 1.80
CA ALA A 119 -22.57 -9.14 2.84
C ALA A 119 -23.88 -9.88 2.60
N ALA A 120 -24.36 -9.94 1.36
CA ALA A 120 -25.60 -10.65 1.02
C ALA A 120 -25.55 -12.14 1.39
N VAL A 121 -24.37 -12.77 1.33
CA VAL A 121 -24.18 -14.18 1.71
C VAL A 121 -24.37 -14.38 3.22
N PHE A 122 -23.84 -13.46 4.03
CA PHE A 122 -23.99 -13.51 5.48
C PHE A 122 -25.40 -13.11 5.90
N ALA A 123 -26.00 -12.12 5.24
CA ALA A 123 -27.36 -11.69 5.52
C ALA A 123 -28.37 -12.82 5.26
N GLY A 124 -28.22 -13.54 4.14
CA GLY A 124 -29.15 -14.61 3.79
C GLY A 124 -30.62 -14.18 3.90
N ASN A 125 -31.42 -14.94 4.67
CA ASN A 125 -32.81 -14.62 4.99
C ASN A 125 -33.00 -13.97 6.38
N ASP A 126 -31.92 -13.69 7.08
CA ASP A 126 -31.96 -13.24 8.49
C ASP A 126 -32.29 -11.75 8.62
N ASN A 127 -32.14 -10.95 7.54
CA ASN A 127 -32.34 -9.51 7.49
C ASN A 127 -31.60 -8.76 8.64
N PRO A 128 -30.29 -8.92 8.79
CA PRO A 128 -29.53 -8.27 9.84
C PRO A 128 -29.53 -6.74 9.69
N ASP A 129 -29.40 -6.02 10.80
CA ASP A 129 -29.00 -4.63 10.72
C ASP A 129 -27.57 -4.53 10.16
N VAL A 130 -27.34 -3.63 9.21
CA VAL A 130 -26.01 -3.37 8.62
C VAL A 130 -25.52 -2.02 9.09
N TYR A 131 -24.45 -2.02 9.90
CA TYR A 131 -23.90 -0.83 10.53
C TYR A 131 -22.69 -0.28 9.78
N SER A 132 -22.56 1.04 9.70
CA SER A 132 -21.38 1.75 9.27
C SER A 132 -21.33 3.17 9.84
N HIS A 133 -20.18 3.85 9.69
CA HIS A 133 -20.18 5.29 9.84
C HIS A 133 -20.98 5.98 8.71
N GLN A 134 -21.62 7.12 9.01
CA GLN A 134 -22.44 7.86 8.05
C GLN A 134 -21.66 8.29 6.80
N LEU A 135 -20.40 8.66 6.97
CA LEU A 135 -19.48 9.05 5.88
C LEU A 135 -19.33 7.96 4.79
N LEU A 136 -19.55 6.68 5.12
CA LEU A 136 -19.52 5.61 4.11
C LEU A 136 -20.66 5.75 3.10
N VAL A 137 -21.83 6.19 3.55
CA VAL A 137 -23.03 6.33 2.70
C VAL A 137 -23.07 7.68 2.00
N GLU A 138 -22.55 8.72 2.65
CA GLU A 138 -22.52 10.10 2.13
C GLU A 138 -21.32 10.35 1.23
N GLY A 139 -20.26 9.55 1.37
CA GLY A 139 -19.02 9.75 0.66
C GLY A 139 -19.18 9.60 -0.85
N ALA A 140 -18.83 10.63 -1.61
CA ALA A 140 -18.41 10.44 -2.98
C ALA A 140 -17.17 9.55 -2.97
N PRO A 141 -17.02 8.61 -3.92
CA PRO A 141 -15.81 7.82 -3.98
C PRO A 141 -14.60 8.76 -4.06
N ASP A 142 -13.68 8.63 -3.13
CA ASP A 142 -12.41 9.39 -3.12
C ASP A 142 -11.54 9.09 -4.37
N ILE A 143 -12.03 8.24 -5.24
CA ILE A 143 -11.35 7.76 -6.42
C ILE A 143 -11.89 8.49 -7.64
N VAL A 144 -11.17 9.51 -8.07
CA VAL A 144 -11.24 9.92 -9.47
C VAL A 144 -10.48 8.85 -10.26
N ARG A 145 -11.21 7.94 -10.91
CA ARG A 145 -10.58 6.94 -11.78
C ARG A 145 -9.89 7.66 -12.93
N GLY A 146 -8.58 7.82 -12.80
CA GLY A 146 -7.72 8.26 -13.88
C GLY A 146 -7.45 7.12 -14.88
N PRO A 147 -6.62 7.35 -15.89
CA PRO A 147 -6.23 6.35 -16.87
C PRO A 147 -5.38 5.20 -16.27
N ARG A 148 -5.10 5.22 -14.97
CA ARG A 148 -4.33 4.17 -14.28
C ARG A 148 -5.26 3.06 -13.86
N ASP A 149 -4.93 1.85 -14.30
CA ASP A 149 -5.60 0.67 -13.79
C ASP A 149 -5.11 0.38 -12.37
N GLY A 150 -5.99 0.58 -11.38
CA GLY A 150 -5.70 0.26 -9.98
C GLY A 150 -5.38 -1.22 -9.75
N GLY A 151 -5.71 -2.09 -10.69
CA GLY A 151 -5.43 -3.52 -10.64
C GLY A 151 -3.94 -3.87 -10.75
N ASP A 152 -3.14 -3.03 -11.41
CA ASP A 152 -1.72 -3.30 -11.64
C ASP A 152 -0.91 -3.38 -10.34
N GLN A 153 -1.19 -2.52 -9.37
CA GLN A 153 -0.53 -2.57 -8.06
C GLN A 153 -0.85 -3.87 -7.29
N PHE A 154 -1.99 -4.49 -7.57
CA PHE A 154 -2.39 -5.76 -6.98
C PHE A 154 -2.02 -6.97 -7.85
N GLY A 155 -1.39 -6.75 -9.00
CA GLY A 155 -0.96 -7.80 -9.91
C GLY A 155 -2.11 -8.57 -10.55
N MET A 156 -3.27 -7.95 -10.74
CA MET A 156 -4.46 -8.62 -11.29
C MET A 156 -4.22 -9.21 -12.68
N ALA A 157 -3.38 -8.58 -13.50
CA ALA A 157 -3.03 -9.05 -14.84
C ALA A 157 -1.81 -9.98 -14.89
N LEU A 158 -1.15 -10.24 -13.78
CA LEU A 158 0.04 -11.09 -13.74
C LEU A 158 -0.34 -12.57 -13.85
N PRO A 159 0.44 -13.38 -14.60
CA PRO A 159 0.31 -14.83 -14.55
C PRO A 159 0.74 -15.35 -13.16
N ASP A 160 0.20 -16.51 -12.76
CA ASP A 160 0.48 -17.12 -11.45
C ASP A 160 1.97 -17.38 -11.20
N SER A 161 2.74 -17.65 -12.26
CA SER A 161 4.20 -17.85 -12.18
C SER A 161 4.97 -16.62 -11.73
N LEU A 162 4.43 -15.41 -11.90
CA LEU A 162 5.05 -14.15 -11.53
C LEU A 162 4.44 -13.56 -10.26
N TYR A 163 3.21 -13.92 -9.94
CA TYR A 163 2.51 -13.39 -8.78
C TYR A 163 3.00 -14.02 -7.47
N ILE A 164 3.13 -13.23 -6.41
CA ILE A 164 3.44 -13.72 -5.06
C ILE A 164 2.27 -13.43 -4.13
N ASN A 165 2.01 -12.17 -3.83
CA ASN A 165 0.89 -11.68 -3.02
C ASN A 165 0.67 -10.17 -3.27
N ALA A 166 -0.30 -9.60 -2.59
CA ALA A 166 -0.63 -8.17 -2.66
C ALA A 166 -0.11 -7.36 -1.45
N GLY A 167 0.77 -7.93 -0.63
CA GLY A 167 1.35 -7.27 0.56
C GLY A 167 0.51 -7.39 1.83
N ILE A 168 -0.81 -7.38 1.71
CA ILE A 168 -1.76 -7.56 2.83
C ILE A 168 -2.72 -8.74 2.62
N SER A 169 -2.66 -9.38 1.45
CA SER A 169 -3.46 -10.58 1.12
C SER A 169 -2.76 -11.44 0.08
N LEU A 170 -3.16 -12.73 -0.02
CA LEU A 170 -2.71 -13.61 -1.10
C LEU A 170 -3.33 -13.25 -2.44
N GLN A 171 -4.61 -12.83 -2.45
CA GLN A 171 -5.35 -12.53 -3.66
C GLN A 171 -6.08 -11.21 -3.47
N PHE A 172 -5.96 -10.31 -4.41
CA PHE A 172 -6.72 -9.08 -4.43
C PHE A 172 -7.35 -8.92 -5.82
N GLY A 173 -8.66 -9.23 -5.93
CA GLY A 173 -9.44 -9.04 -7.15
C GLY A 173 -8.99 -9.88 -8.36
N ARG A 174 -8.17 -10.93 -8.17
CA ARG A 174 -7.63 -11.74 -9.29
C ARG A 174 -8.65 -12.71 -9.90
N VAL A 175 -9.64 -13.12 -9.13
CA VAL A 175 -10.59 -14.16 -9.56
C VAL A 175 -11.84 -13.53 -10.15
N THR A 176 -12.30 -12.42 -9.59
CA THR A 176 -13.51 -11.73 -10.07
C THR A 176 -13.32 -10.23 -9.89
N PRO A 177 -13.61 -9.40 -10.90
CA PRO A 177 -13.73 -7.96 -10.65
C PRO A 177 -14.74 -7.76 -9.51
N PRO A 178 -14.47 -6.88 -8.55
CA PRO A 178 -15.39 -6.63 -7.45
C PRO A 178 -16.76 -6.25 -8.02
N THR A 179 -17.73 -7.16 -7.84
CA THR A 179 -19.12 -6.93 -8.23
C THR A 179 -19.85 -6.34 -7.03
N ARG A 180 -20.80 -5.44 -7.28
CA ARG A 180 -21.67 -4.94 -6.21
C ARG A 180 -22.79 -5.91 -5.84
N GLU A 181 -22.83 -7.09 -6.44
CA GLU A 181 -23.91 -8.08 -6.25
C GLU A 181 -24.02 -8.60 -4.81
N GLY A 182 -22.92 -8.64 -4.08
CA GLY A 182 -22.90 -9.07 -2.68
C GLY A 182 -23.00 -7.92 -1.67
N TYR A 183 -22.97 -6.67 -2.12
CA TYR A 183 -23.04 -5.52 -1.24
C TYR A 183 -24.46 -5.28 -0.72
N VAL A 184 -24.60 -5.13 0.59
CA VAL A 184 -25.84 -4.71 1.24
C VAL A 184 -25.65 -3.30 1.79
N ARG A 185 -26.52 -2.37 1.38
CA ARG A 185 -26.43 -0.99 1.85
C ARG A 185 -26.63 -0.94 3.38
N PRO A 186 -25.83 -0.14 4.11
CA PRO A 186 -26.06 0.07 5.54
C PRO A 186 -27.47 0.52 5.86
N THR A 187 -28.09 -0.14 6.82
CA THR A 187 -29.46 0.15 7.31
C THR A 187 -29.41 1.01 8.57
N ARG A 188 -28.26 1.02 9.26
CA ARG A 188 -27.99 1.76 10.50
C ARG A 188 -26.67 2.50 10.35
N THR A 189 -26.73 3.80 10.33
CA THR A 189 -25.53 4.66 10.32
C THR A 189 -25.46 5.50 11.59
N PHE A 190 -24.23 5.86 11.98
CA PHE A 190 -24.01 6.83 13.05
C PHE A 190 -23.04 7.92 12.58
N SER A 191 -23.15 9.07 13.19
CA SER A 191 -22.24 10.20 13.05
C SER A 191 -21.59 10.52 14.40
N GLY A 192 -20.45 11.20 14.37
CA GLY A 192 -19.70 11.52 15.57
C GLY A 192 -18.72 10.41 15.96
N ASP A 193 -18.16 10.51 17.17
CA ASP A 193 -16.96 9.77 17.54
C ASP A 193 -17.21 8.31 17.88
N GLN A 194 -18.42 7.95 18.35
CA GLN A 194 -18.74 6.59 18.76
C GLN A 194 -20.23 6.28 18.85
N LEU A 195 -20.53 4.99 18.75
CA LEU A 195 -21.85 4.42 19.01
C LEU A 195 -21.69 3.18 19.91
N SER A 196 -22.38 3.15 21.07
CA SER A 196 -22.41 1.97 21.95
C SER A 196 -23.67 1.15 21.70
N LEU A 197 -23.53 -0.17 21.56
CA LEU A 197 -24.57 -1.10 21.21
C LEU A 197 -24.53 -2.37 22.10
N THR A 198 -25.67 -3.05 22.18
CA THR A 198 -25.74 -4.44 22.65
C THR A 198 -26.48 -5.24 21.58
N ILE A 199 -25.79 -6.16 20.91
CA ILE A 199 -26.35 -6.99 19.84
C ILE A 199 -26.13 -8.46 20.19
N ALA A 200 -27.17 -9.26 20.08
CA ALA A 200 -27.12 -10.69 20.44
C ALA A 200 -26.55 -10.95 21.85
N GLY A 201 -26.75 -10.02 22.81
CA GLY A 201 -26.18 -10.10 24.15
C GLY A 201 -24.71 -9.70 24.28
N VAL A 202 -24.07 -9.27 23.19
CA VAL A 202 -22.68 -8.78 23.19
C VAL A 202 -22.68 -7.26 23.24
N ARG A 203 -21.98 -6.69 24.26
CA ARG A 203 -21.69 -5.26 24.31
C ARG A 203 -20.57 -4.91 23.34
N LEU A 204 -20.76 -3.86 22.55
CA LEU A 204 -19.75 -3.38 21.60
C LEU A 204 -19.81 -1.86 21.43
N GLN A 205 -18.70 -1.30 21.01
CA GLN A 205 -18.59 0.12 20.64
C GLN A 205 -18.04 0.20 19.22
N LEU A 206 -18.72 1.00 18.39
CA LEU A 206 -18.23 1.42 17.09
C LEU A 206 -17.54 2.76 17.29
N LEU A 207 -16.25 2.83 17.02
CA LEU A 207 -15.41 4.01 17.24
C LEU A 207 -15.02 4.57 15.88
N HIS A 208 -15.33 5.83 15.60
CA HIS A 208 -14.85 6.50 14.40
C HIS A 208 -13.34 6.71 14.52
N THR A 209 -12.60 6.06 13.65
CA THR A 209 -11.13 6.03 13.63
C THR A 209 -10.65 6.30 12.20
N PRO A 210 -10.71 7.57 11.72
CA PRO A 210 -10.25 7.91 10.39
C PRO A 210 -8.73 7.68 10.26
N GLY A 211 -8.34 6.97 9.21
CA GLY A 211 -6.94 6.60 8.93
C GLY A 211 -6.80 6.10 7.50
N GLU A 212 -6.92 4.80 7.30
CA GLU A 212 -6.93 4.19 5.95
C GLU A 212 -8.02 4.82 5.05
N THR A 213 -9.21 5.04 5.59
CA THR A 213 -10.28 5.83 4.98
C THR A 213 -10.85 6.83 5.98
N ARG A 214 -11.58 7.83 5.48
CA ARG A 214 -12.20 8.87 6.30
C ARG A 214 -13.33 8.35 7.18
N GLU A 215 -14.00 7.30 6.73
CA GLU A 215 -15.15 6.67 7.38
C GLU A 215 -14.78 5.45 8.21
N ASN A 216 -13.48 5.10 8.30
CA ASN A 216 -13.06 3.91 9.04
C ASN A 216 -13.57 3.91 10.48
N ILE A 217 -14.03 2.76 10.92
CA ILE A 217 -14.40 2.53 12.31
C ILE A 217 -13.64 1.33 12.86
N ALA A 218 -13.25 1.44 14.11
CA ALA A 218 -12.82 0.29 14.91
C ALA A 218 -14.01 -0.27 15.70
N VAL A 219 -14.11 -1.59 15.77
CA VAL A 219 -15.10 -2.28 16.61
C VAL A 219 -14.42 -2.76 17.87
N TRP A 220 -14.89 -2.28 19.02
CA TRP A 220 -14.38 -2.62 20.35
C TRP A 220 -15.36 -3.48 21.12
N LEU A 221 -14.92 -4.64 21.63
CA LEU A 221 -15.66 -5.53 22.50
C LEU A 221 -15.09 -5.41 23.94
N PRO A 222 -15.62 -4.54 24.81
CA PRO A 222 -15.01 -4.23 26.10
C PRO A 222 -14.92 -5.45 27.03
N ASP A 223 -15.95 -6.32 27.04
CA ASP A 223 -15.98 -7.50 27.90
C ASP A 223 -15.00 -8.58 27.50
N LYS A 224 -14.61 -8.60 26.22
CA LYS A 224 -13.69 -9.58 25.65
C LYS A 224 -12.31 -8.99 25.39
N ARG A 225 -12.15 -7.68 25.57
CA ARG A 225 -10.94 -6.90 25.29
C ARG A 225 -10.40 -7.13 23.88
N VAL A 226 -11.32 -7.25 22.90
CA VAL A 226 -11.02 -7.46 21.47
C VAL A 226 -11.24 -6.16 20.72
N LEU A 227 -10.24 -5.76 19.96
CA LEU A 227 -10.27 -4.62 19.05
C LEU A 227 -10.17 -5.11 17.60
N MET A 228 -11.08 -4.67 16.75
CA MET A 228 -11.08 -4.88 15.31
C MET A 228 -10.91 -3.51 14.64
N PRO A 229 -9.69 -3.13 14.22
CA PRO A 229 -9.37 -1.78 13.76
C PRO A 229 -9.77 -1.49 12.31
N GLY A 230 -10.33 -2.46 11.59
CA GLY A 230 -10.42 -2.39 10.13
C GLY A 230 -9.02 -2.37 9.52
N ASP A 231 -8.79 -1.47 8.58
CA ASP A 231 -7.52 -1.32 7.89
C ASP A 231 -6.60 -0.26 8.50
N ASP A 232 -6.96 0.28 9.65
CA ASP A 232 -6.05 1.16 10.38
C ASP A 232 -4.84 0.42 10.96
N PHE A 233 -4.83 -0.90 10.89
CA PHE A 233 -3.69 -1.72 11.24
C PHE A 233 -3.67 -3.04 10.45
N TYR A 234 -2.49 -3.37 9.92
CA TYR A 234 -2.13 -4.67 9.33
C TYR A 234 -0.61 -4.88 9.46
N ARG A 235 -0.12 -6.10 9.24
CA ARG A 235 1.31 -6.43 9.40
C ARG A 235 2.14 -6.06 8.16
N ALA A 236 2.17 -4.76 7.85
CA ALA A 236 3.00 -4.13 6.85
C ALA A 236 3.06 -2.62 7.14
N PHE A 237 4.02 -1.90 6.58
CA PHE A 237 4.05 -0.44 6.67
C PHE A 237 2.75 0.14 6.10
N PRO A 238 2.12 1.13 6.77
CA PRO A 238 0.85 1.70 6.35
C PRO A 238 0.92 2.32 4.96
N ASN A 239 -0.10 2.06 4.15
CA ASN A 239 -0.17 2.61 2.80
C ASN A 239 -0.78 4.01 2.81
N LEU A 240 -0.04 5.00 3.29
CA LEU A 240 -0.48 6.40 3.38
C LEU A 240 -0.84 6.97 2.01
N TYR A 241 -0.23 6.47 0.94
CA TYR A 241 -0.53 6.85 -0.43
C TYR A 241 -0.56 5.64 -1.37
N PRO A 242 -1.74 5.11 -1.67
CA PRO A 242 -1.89 4.09 -2.71
C PRO A 242 -1.61 4.66 -4.10
N ILE A 243 -0.76 3.97 -4.89
CA ILE A 243 -0.33 4.42 -6.23
C ILE A 243 -1.41 4.29 -7.33
N ARG A 244 -2.67 4.14 -6.94
CA ARG A 244 -3.84 4.03 -7.84
C ARG A 244 -4.61 5.34 -8.06
N GLY A 245 -4.10 6.47 -7.56
CA GLY A 245 -4.71 7.79 -7.79
C GLY A 245 -5.80 8.16 -6.77
N VAL A 246 -5.58 7.87 -5.51
CA VAL A 246 -6.37 8.36 -4.38
C VAL A 246 -5.68 9.56 -3.72
N ARG A 247 -6.39 10.28 -2.85
CA ARG A 247 -5.80 11.33 -2.01
C ARG A 247 -4.86 10.73 -0.98
N LEU A 248 -3.96 11.56 -0.42
CA LEU A 248 -3.21 11.23 0.77
C LEU A 248 -4.20 10.85 1.88
N ARG A 249 -3.94 9.73 2.54
CA ARG A 249 -4.61 9.35 3.77
C ARG A 249 -4.04 10.20 4.90
N PRO A 250 -4.84 10.97 5.64
CA PRO A 250 -4.33 12.01 6.54
C PRO A 250 -3.53 11.37 7.69
N PRO A 251 -2.20 11.58 7.75
CA PRO A 251 -1.35 10.92 8.74
C PRO A 251 -1.72 11.32 10.17
N GLU A 252 -2.06 12.59 10.39
CA GLU A 252 -2.41 13.12 11.71
C GLU A 252 -3.67 12.46 12.28
N ALA A 253 -4.69 12.27 11.44
CA ALA A 253 -5.92 11.60 11.84
C ALA A 253 -5.65 10.12 12.16
N TRP A 254 -4.81 9.45 11.35
CA TRP A 254 -4.44 8.06 11.59
C TRP A 254 -3.64 7.90 12.89
N ILE A 255 -2.69 8.79 13.16
CA ILE A 255 -1.94 8.86 14.43
C ILE A 255 -2.89 9.00 15.62
N ALA A 256 -3.87 9.93 15.54
CA ALA A 256 -4.86 10.14 16.59
C ALA A 256 -5.75 8.92 16.81
N SER A 257 -6.18 8.26 15.73
CA SER A 257 -6.96 7.03 15.77
C SER A 257 -6.21 5.88 16.43
N LEU A 258 -4.93 5.70 16.08
CA LEU A 258 -4.07 4.70 16.72
C LEU A 258 -3.85 4.98 18.21
N GLN A 259 -3.66 6.25 18.58
CA GLN A 259 -3.54 6.65 19.98
C GLN A 259 -4.80 6.29 20.77
N ARG A 260 -5.98 6.59 20.23
CA ARG A 260 -7.26 6.21 20.83
C ARG A 260 -7.38 4.69 21.01
N MET A 261 -6.97 3.92 20.00
CA MET A 261 -6.98 2.45 20.06
C MET A 261 -6.03 1.90 21.13
N ILE A 262 -4.84 2.49 21.28
CA ILE A 262 -3.89 2.12 22.35
C ILE A 262 -4.48 2.32 23.74
N GLU A 263 -5.22 3.42 23.96
CA GLU A 263 -5.84 3.77 25.25
C GLU A 263 -6.96 2.80 25.69
N LEU A 264 -7.55 2.06 24.74
CA LEU A 264 -8.53 1.01 25.06
C LEU A 264 -7.91 -0.16 25.84
N GLY A 265 -6.60 -0.36 25.74
CA GLY A 265 -5.88 -1.44 26.41
C GLY A 265 -6.34 -2.82 25.97
N ALA A 266 -6.54 -3.03 24.67
CA ALA A 266 -6.97 -4.31 24.11
C ALA A 266 -5.98 -5.45 24.40
N GLU A 267 -6.50 -6.65 24.63
CA GLU A 267 -5.71 -7.88 24.78
C GLU A 267 -5.62 -8.66 23.46
N HIS A 268 -6.56 -8.40 22.57
CA HIS A 268 -6.63 -9.05 21.26
C HIS A 268 -6.89 -8.01 20.19
N LEU A 269 -6.12 -8.09 19.10
CA LEU A 269 -6.26 -7.23 17.93
C LEU A 269 -6.58 -8.13 16.73
N ALA A 270 -7.74 -7.93 16.12
CA ALA A 270 -8.22 -8.69 14.96
C ALA A 270 -8.35 -7.75 13.75
N PRO A 271 -7.29 -7.53 12.96
CA PRO A 271 -7.27 -6.57 11.87
C PRO A 271 -8.04 -7.06 10.64
N GLY A 272 -8.40 -6.12 9.75
CA GLY A 272 -9.04 -6.39 8.46
C GLY A 272 -8.17 -7.21 7.50
N HIS A 273 -6.85 -7.19 7.68
CA HIS A 273 -5.87 -7.99 6.94
C HIS A 273 -4.82 -8.57 7.89
N THR A 274 -4.14 -9.63 7.43
CA THR A 274 -3.10 -10.33 8.18
C THR A 274 -3.63 -11.07 9.43
N ARG A 275 -2.75 -11.67 10.20
CA ARG A 275 -3.15 -12.51 11.34
C ARG A 275 -3.39 -11.67 12.59
N PRO A 276 -4.30 -12.08 13.48
CA PRO A 276 -4.54 -11.42 14.77
C PRO A 276 -3.27 -11.35 15.64
N VAL A 277 -3.19 -10.28 16.47
CA VAL A 277 -2.17 -10.12 17.50
C VAL A 277 -2.79 -10.41 18.86
N GLN A 278 -2.13 -11.19 19.70
CA GLN A 278 -2.62 -11.62 21.00
C GLN A 278 -1.68 -11.22 22.14
N GLY A 279 -2.26 -10.88 23.29
CA GLY A 279 -1.57 -10.41 24.49
C GLY A 279 -1.52 -8.88 24.58
N ALA A 280 -1.93 -8.32 25.72
CA ALA A 280 -2.06 -6.88 25.95
C ALA A 280 -0.77 -6.11 25.60
N ASP A 281 0.39 -6.63 26.01
CA ASP A 281 1.69 -5.99 25.73
C ASP A 281 2.05 -6.05 24.24
N SER A 282 1.77 -7.18 23.56
CA SER A 282 2.00 -7.34 22.13
C SER A 282 1.12 -6.42 21.31
N VAL A 283 -0.17 -6.30 21.65
CA VAL A 283 -1.13 -5.41 20.99
C VAL A 283 -0.70 -3.96 21.18
N ARG A 284 -0.38 -3.56 22.40
CA ARG A 284 0.10 -2.21 22.70
C ARG A 284 1.40 -1.90 21.93
N ALA A 285 2.36 -2.82 21.93
CA ALA A 285 3.62 -2.66 21.23
C ALA A 285 3.39 -2.50 19.70
N ALA A 286 2.51 -3.33 19.11
CA ALA A 286 2.19 -3.29 17.69
C ALA A 286 1.56 -1.94 17.29
N LEU A 287 0.50 -1.51 17.99
CA LEU A 287 -0.18 -0.24 17.72
C LEU A 287 0.73 0.98 17.97
N THR A 288 1.57 0.91 19.02
CA THR A 288 2.54 1.98 19.33
C THR A 288 3.62 2.09 18.25
N ALA A 289 4.17 0.97 17.80
CA ALA A 289 5.14 0.97 16.71
C ALA A 289 4.52 1.55 15.42
N TYR A 290 3.30 1.16 15.11
CA TYR A 290 2.57 1.64 13.92
C TYR A 290 2.36 3.16 13.97
N ARG A 291 1.84 3.69 15.09
CA ARG A 291 1.69 5.13 15.34
C ARG A 291 3.03 5.86 15.22
N ASN A 292 4.06 5.37 15.89
CA ASN A 292 5.38 6.00 15.91
C ASN A 292 6.04 5.98 14.53
N GLY A 293 5.83 4.92 13.74
CA GLY A 293 6.28 4.84 12.35
C GLY A 293 5.68 5.94 11.47
N ILE A 294 4.35 6.11 11.53
CA ILE A 294 3.67 7.19 10.79
C ILE A 294 4.16 8.57 11.29
N THR A 295 4.20 8.78 12.61
CA THR A 295 4.66 10.04 13.20
C THR A 295 6.06 10.40 12.74
N SER A 296 7.00 9.45 12.81
CA SER A 296 8.39 9.68 12.43
C SER A 296 8.54 10.10 10.97
N ILE A 297 7.82 9.46 10.04
CA ILE A 297 7.88 9.82 8.62
C ILE A 297 7.23 11.19 8.36
N LEU A 298 6.11 11.48 9.02
CA LEU A 298 5.47 12.79 8.94
C LEU A 298 6.41 13.89 9.43
N ASP A 299 6.95 13.75 10.64
CA ASP A 299 7.79 14.77 11.27
C ASP A 299 9.06 15.04 10.48
N GLN A 300 9.77 13.98 10.04
CA GLN A 300 10.98 14.13 9.22
C GLN A 300 10.67 14.84 7.90
N THR A 301 9.55 14.50 7.24
CA THR A 301 9.15 15.12 5.97
C THR A 301 8.82 16.59 6.18
N ILE A 302 8.02 16.94 7.19
CA ILE A 302 7.66 18.33 7.50
C ILE A 302 8.91 19.15 7.88
N GLU A 303 9.82 18.57 8.65
CA GLU A 303 11.08 19.25 9.01
C GLU A 303 11.96 19.53 7.78
N GLY A 304 12.08 18.58 6.86
CA GLY A 304 12.80 18.79 5.62
C GLY A 304 12.14 19.86 4.73
N ILE A 305 10.80 19.85 4.61
CA ILE A 305 10.06 20.92 3.92
C ILE A 305 10.39 22.30 4.52
N ARG A 306 10.39 22.43 5.83
CA ARG A 306 10.76 23.69 6.53
C ARG A 306 12.17 24.15 6.24
N LYS A 307 13.10 23.22 5.98
CA LYS A 307 14.48 23.51 5.57
C LYS A 307 14.61 23.84 4.08
N GLY A 308 13.54 23.74 3.31
CA GLY A 308 13.53 23.97 1.87
C GLY A 308 14.00 22.79 1.03
N GLU A 309 14.07 21.59 1.61
CA GLU A 309 14.43 20.37 0.88
C GLU A 309 13.30 19.95 -0.07
N ARG A 310 13.66 19.42 -1.21
CA ARG A 310 12.71 18.93 -2.21
C ARG A 310 12.35 17.46 -1.97
N TYR A 311 11.23 17.00 -2.53
CA TYR A 311 10.79 15.61 -2.33
C TYR A 311 11.78 14.56 -2.85
N ASP A 312 12.54 14.88 -3.90
CA ASP A 312 13.55 13.99 -4.47
C ASP A 312 14.80 13.86 -3.57
N GLU A 313 15.10 14.88 -2.76
CA GLU A 313 16.13 14.83 -1.72
C GLU A 313 15.59 14.10 -0.49
N LEU A 314 14.38 14.45 -0.02
CA LEU A 314 13.74 13.86 1.16
C LEU A 314 13.62 12.33 1.06
N VAL A 315 13.21 11.79 -0.09
CA VAL A 315 13.07 10.33 -0.28
C VAL A 315 14.41 9.57 -0.16
N GLN A 316 15.55 10.23 -0.23
CA GLN A 316 16.86 9.60 -0.07
C GLN A 316 17.23 9.36 1.39
N HIS A 317 16.78 10.22 2.30
CA HIS A 317 17.23 10.18 3.69
C HIS A 317 16.13 10.00 4.73
N VAL A 318 14.86 10.34 4.44
CA VAL A 318 13.74 10.06 5.35
C VAL A 318 13.52 8.56 5.44
N LYS A 319 13.65 8.02 6.65
CA LYS A 319 13.58 6.58 6.93
C LYS A 319 12.95 6.33 8.29
N LEU A 320 12.46 5.12 8.50
CA LEU A 320 12.13 4.68 9.85
C LEU A 320 13.38 4.73 10.75
N PRO A 321 13.25 5.18 12.00
CA PRO A 321 14.36 5.17 12.94
C PRO A 321 14.82 3.73 13.23
N PRO A 322 16.08 3.53 13.69
CA PRO A 322 16.67 2.20 13.84
C PRO A 322 15.87 1.23 14.71
N ASP A 323 15.22 1.71 15.76
CA ASP A 323 14.37 0.93 16.66
C ASP A 323 13.05 0.47 16.02
N LEU A 324 12.64 1.10 14.93
CA LEU A 324 11.43 0.76 14.16
C LEU A 324 11.73 0.09 12.80
N ALA A 325 12.94 0.23 12.28
CA ALA A 325 13.29 -0.22 10.93
C ALA A 325 13.10 -1.74 10.73
N ASP A 326 13.42 -2.54 11.76
CA ASP A 326 13.27 -3.99 11.73
C ASP A 326 11.96 -4.48 12.36
N ASN A 327 11.05 -3.57 12.74
CA ASN A 327 9.79 -3.94 13.34
C ASN A 327 8.92 -4.73 12.33
N PRO A 328 8.40 -5.93 12.72
CA PRO A 328 7.66 -6.79 11.80
C PRO A 328 6.33 -6.19 11.30
N TYR A 329 5.80 -5.17 11.98
CA TYR A 329 4.57 -4.47 11.59
C TYR A 329 4.83 -3.25 10.69
N LEU A 330 6.12 -2.90 10.45
CA LEU A 330 6.51 -1.73 9.66
C LEU A 330 7.37 -2.08 8.44
N GLN A 331 7.44 -3.37 8.07
CA GLN A 331 8.11 -3.76 6.83
C GLN A 331 7.31 -3.30 5.62
N GLU A 332 7.98 -2.74 4.62
CA GLU A 332 7.35 -2.14 3.44
C GLU A 332 6.78 -3.17 2.45
N TYR A 333 6.01 -4.15 2.94
CA TYR A 333 5.36 -5.12 2.05
C TYR A 333 4.23 -4.50 1.24
N TYR A 334 3.56 -3.46 1.76
CA TYR A 334 2.38 -2.83 1.16
C TYR A 334 2.54 -1.34 0.96
N GLY A 335 2.57 -0.52 2.02
CA GLY A 335 2.93 0.88 1.94
C GLY A 335 4.43 1.08 1.69
N SER A 336 4.82 2.31 1.34
CA SER A 336 6.21 2.69 1.15
C SER A 336 6.51 4.02 1.81
N VAL A 337 7.64 4.10 2.52
CA VAL A 337 8.15 5.33 3.12
C VAL A 337 8.36 6.39 2.04
N ALA A 338 9.03 6.04 0.94
CA ALA A 338 9.32 6.97 -0.14
C ALA A 338 8.05 7.56 -0.79
N TRP A 339 6.99 6.76 -0.95
CA TRP A 339 5.72 7.24 -1.50
C TRP A 339 4.97 8.11 -0.49
N SER A 340 5.04 7.76 0.79
CA SER A 340 4.47 8.56 1.87
C SER A 340 5.12 9.94 1.94
N VAL A 341 6.45 10.03 1.86
CA VAL A 341 7.20 11.29 1.80
C VAL A 341 6.74 12.16 0.62
N ARG A 342 6.65 11.58 -0.59
CA ARG A 342 6.18 12.30 -1.79
C ARG A 342 4.76 12.83 -1.62
N ALA A 343 3.88 12.00 -1.04
CA ALA A 343 2.48 12.37 -0.85
C ALA A 343 2.31 13.44 0.23
N ILE A 344 2.98 13.32 1.37
CA ILE A 344 3.01 14.32 2.43
C ILE A 344 3.56 15.65 1.89
N TYR A 345 4.67 15.59 1.13
CA TYR A 345 5.24 16.78 0.50
C TYR A 345 4.21 17.46 -0.42
N SER A 346 3.59 16.70 -1.33
CA SER A 346 2.62 17.24 -2.29
C SER A 346 1.36 17.81 -1.62
N ASP A 347 0.93 17.23 -0.50
CA ASP A 347 -0.23 17.70 0.27
C ASP A 347 0.06 19.04 0.96
N ASN A 348 1.28 19.24 1.45
CA ASN A 348 1.70 20.44 2.18
C ASN A 348 2.18 21.59 1.27
N VAL A 349 2.90 21.26 0.18
CA VAL A 349 3.57 22.24 -0.69
C VAL A 349 2.87 22.38 -2.05
N GLY A 350 2.09 21.38 -2.43
CA GLY A 350 1.46 21.30 -3.75
C GLY A 350 2.43 20.79 -4.83
N TRP A 351 2.06 21.02 -6.08
CA TRP A 351 2.81 20.54 -7.24
C TRP A 351 4.06 21.39 -7.59
N PHE A 352 4.08 22.66 -7.13
CA PHE A 352 5.13 23.59 -7.49
C PHE A 352 6.35 23.44 -6.57
N ASP A 353 7.48 23.11 -7.15
CA ASP A 353 8.74 22.81 -6.46
C ASP A 353 9.65 24.02 -6.20
N GLY A 354 9.16 25.25 -6.41
CA GLY A 354 9.93 26.49 -6.26
C GLY A 354 10.82 26.85 -7.47
N ASN A 355 10.97 25.95 -8.45
CA ASN A 355 11.75 26.24 -9.66
C ASN A 355 10.86 26.87 -10.73
N ALA A 356 11.10 28.15 -11.05
CA ALA A 356 10.34 28.92 -12.04
C ALA A 356 10.29 28.21 -13.42
N THR A 357 11.29 27.44 -13.81
CA THR A 357 11.32 26.67 -15.07
C THR A 357 10.20 25.64 -15.12
N ASN A 358 9.75 25.12 -13.98
CA ASN A 358 8.71 24.10 -13.88
C ASN A 358 7.29 24.68 -13.82
N MET A 359 7.11 26.01 -13.87
CA MET A 359 5.77 26.61 -13.98
C MET A 359 5.04 26.20 -15.26
N PHE A 360 5.76 26.21 -16.39
CA PHE A 360 5.25 25.85 -17.72
C PHE A 360 6.28 24.98 -18.46
N PRO A 361 6.47 23.73 -18.02
CA PRO A 361 7.49 22.86 -18.61
C PRO A 361 7.11 22.48 -20.04
N LEU A 362 8.10 22.17 -20.86
CA LEU A 362 7.86 21.58 -22.18
C LEU A 362 7.06 20.29 -22.05
N PRO A 363 6.15 20.00 -22.99
CA PRO A 363 5.51 18.70 -23.09
C PRO A 363 6.56 17.58 -23.13
N GLU A 364 6.22 16.41 -22.56
CA GLU A 364 7.14 15.28 -22.42
C GLU A 364 7.78 14.90 -23.76
N LYS A 365 6.97 14.80 -24.84
CA LYS A 365 7.45 14.47 -26.18
C LYS A 365 8.48 15.47 -26.71
N ASP A 366 8.25 16.78 -26.50
CA ASP A 366 9.15 17.83 -26.98
C ASP A 366 10.46 17.85 -26.20
N ARG A 367 10.38 17.61 -24.88
CA ARG A 367 11.56 17.46 -24.03
C ARG A 367 12.38 16.25 -24.43
N ALA A 368 11.73 15.09 -24.62
CA ALA A 368 12.36 13.86 -25.05
C ALA A 368 13.07 14.02 -26.41
N ALA A 369 12.41 14.65 -27.40
CA ALA A 369 13.02 14.90 -28.70
C ALA A 369 14.31 15.73 -28.61
N ARG A 370 14.34 16.74 -27.73
CA ARG A 370 15.53 17.59 -27.51
C ARG A 370 16.65 16.80 -26.81
N ILE A 371 16.32 15.99 -25.80
CA ILE A 371 17.28 15.13 -25.10
C ILE A 371 17.89 14.13 -26.07
N ILE A 372 17.08 13.48 -26.92
CA ILE A 372 17.54 12.56 -27.96
C ILE A 372 18.49 13.27 -28.93
N GLY A 373 18.13 14.49 -29.39
CA GLY A 373 18.98 15.28 -30.30
C GLY A 373 20.34 15.61 -29.68
N MET A 374 20.34 16.07 -28.40
CA MET A 374 21.58 16.38 -27.67
C MET A 374 22.44 15.14 -27.40
N SER A 375 21.82 13.96 -27.34
CA SER A 375 22.49 12.69 -27.06
C SER A 375 23.08 12.01 -28.31
N GLY A 376 22.97 12.62 -29.49
CA GLY A 376 23.48 12.06 -30.76
C GLY A 376 22.44 11.24 -31.52
N GLY A 377 21.17 11.34 -31.22
CA GLY A 377 20.05 10.68 -31.90
C GLY A 377 19.53 9.44 -31.20
N ALA A 378 18.42 8.90 -31.73
CA ALA A 378 17.69 7.80 -31.12
C ALA A 378 18.52 6.51 -30.96
N ASP A 379 19.32 6.18 -31.96
CA ASP A 379 20.16 4.98 -31.95
C ASP A 379 21.23 5.04 -30.84
N GLN A 380 21.79 6.24 -30.62
CA GLN A 380 22.75 6.44 -29.54
C GLN A 380 22.11 6.31 -28.16
N VAL A 381 20.87 6.83 -27.97
CA VAL A 381 20.12 6.66 -26.70
C VAL A 381 19.78 5.19 -26.49
N LEU A 382 19.36 4.45 -27.52
CA LEU A 382 19.10 3.01 -27.44
C LEU A 382 20.34 2.22 -27.08
N SER A 383 21.51 2.58 -27.66
CA SER A 383 22.80 1.96 -27.31
C SER A 383 23.09 2.15 -25.82
N ARG A 384 23.00 3.39 -25.32
CA ARG A 384 23.21 3.70 -23.90
C ARG A 384 22.22 2.97 -22.99
N ALA A 385 20.96 2.82 -23.42
CA ALA A 385 19.97 2.07 -22.65
C ALA A 385 20.32 0.58 -22.54
N ARG A 386 20.86 -0.03 -23.61
CA ARG A 386 21.38 -1.41 -23.58
C ARG A 386 22.61 -1.53 -22.67
N ASP A 387 23.53 -0.57 -22.73
CA ASP A 387 24.73 -0.54 -21.89
C ASP A 387 24.36 -0.42 -20.40
N ALA A 388 23.43 0.49 -20.06
CA ALA A 388 22.88 0.65 -18.71
C ALA A 388 22.21 -0.65 -18.21
N LEU A 389 21.40 -1.29 -19.08
CA LEU A 389 20.76 -2.56 -18.75
C LEU A 389 21.79 -3.66 -18.45
N ALA A 390 22.84 -3.76 -19.27
CA ALA A 390 23.93 -4.72 -19.10
C ALA A 390 24.77 -4.44 -17.85
N ALA A 391 24.89 -3.17 -17.45
CA ALA A 391 25.58 -2.74 -16.24
C ALA A 391 24.73 -2.91 -14.96
N GLY A 392 23.45 -3.31 -15.06
CA GLY A 392 22.54 -3.41 -13.92
C GLY A 392 21.92 -2.08 -13.48
N GLU A 393 22.09 -1.02 -14.26
CA GLU A 393 21.48 0.29 -14.02
C GLU A 393 20.03 0.32 -14.54
N PHE A 394 19.19 -0.56 -14.00
CA PHE A 394 17.86 -0.85 -14.56
C PHE A 394 16.93 0.37 -14.58
N GLN A 395 16.96 1.20 -13.53
CA GLN A 395 16.18 2.43 -13.50
C GLN A 395 16.58 3.37 -14.63
N TRP A 396 17.88 3.57 -14.82
CA TRP A 396 18.39 4.42 -15.89
C TRP A 396 18.10 3.86 -17.29
N ALA A 397 18.21 2.55 -17.47
CA ALA A 397 17.83 1.89 -18.71
C ALA A 397 16.35 2.11 -19.07
N ALA A 398 15.46 2.03 -18.06
CA ALA A 398 14.04 2.30 -18.25
C ALA A 398 13.76 3.77 -18.61
N GLU A 399 14.41 4.73 -17.95
CA GLU A 399 14.26 6.16 -18.24
C GLU A 399 14.77 6.54 -19.63
N LEU A 400 15.89 5.97 -20.06
CA LEU A 400 16.39 6.16 -21.44
C LEU A 400 15.40 5.61 -22.47
N ALA A 401 14.82 4.44 -22.21
CA ALA A 401 13.78 3.87 -23.08
C ALA A 401 12.51 4.73 -23.09
N ASP A 402 12.14 5.38 -21.98
CA ASP A 402 11.00 6.30 -21.91
C ASP A 402 11.17 7.50 -22.83
N TYR A 403 12.37 8.09 -22.95
CA TYR A 403 12.59 9.18 -23.91
C TYR A 403 12.34 8.71 -25.35
N ILE A 404 12.76 7.51 -25.73
CA ILE A 404 12.50 6.95 -27.06
C ILE A 404 11.00 6.71 -27.27
N LEU A 405 10.31 6.13 -26.27
CA LEU A 405 8.89 5.80 -26.35
C LEU A 405 8.00 7.04 -26.35
N ALA A 406 8.40 8.13 -25.71
CA ALA A 406 7.70 9.40 -25.75
C ALA A 406 7.65 10.00 -27.17
N VAL A 407 8.68 9.78 -27.98
CA VAL A 407 8.75 10.26 -29.37
C VAL A 407 8.19 9.23 -30.35
N ASN A 408 8.49 7.95 -30.14
CA ASN A 408 8.03 6.82 -30.96
C ASN A 408 7.56 5.68 -30.07
N SER A 409 6.27 5.70 -29.73
CA SER A 409 5.64 4.69 -28.85
C SER A 409 5.64 3.26 -29.41
N GLN A 410 5.96 3.09 -30.72
CA GLN A 410 6.02 1.78 -31.36
C GLN A 410 7.46 1.23 -31.48
N ASN A 411 8.45 1.90 -30.92
CA ASN A 411 9.83 1.43 -30.99
C ASN A 411 9.99 0.09 -30.23
N VAL A 412 10.20 -0.98 -30.98
CA VAL A 412 10.27 -2.36 -30.48
C VAL A 412 11.45 -2.56 -29.51
N ASP A 413 12.62 -2.01 -29.84
CA ASP A 413 13.83 -2.15 -29.03
C ASP A 413 13.68 -1.44 -27.67
N ALA A 414 13.14 -0.21 -27.69
CA ALA A 414 12.87 0.52 -26.47
C ALA A 414 11.82 -0.20 -25.58
N LYS A 415 10.75 -0.77 -26.17
CA LYS A 415 9.78 -1.60 -25.44
C LYS A 415 10.46 -2.82 -24.78
N LYS A 416 11.35 -3.53 -25.51
CA LYS A 416 12.07 -4.68 -24.96
C LYS A 416 13.01 -4.30 -23.82
N ILE A 417 13.82 -3.25 -24.01
CA ILE A 417 14.74 -2.76 -22.98
C ILE A 417 13.97 -2.35 -21.73
N LYS A 418 12.92 -1.55 -21.90
CA LYS A 418 12.08 -1.12 -20.77
C LYS A 418 11.42 -2.29 -20.05
N ALA A 419 10.85 -3.25 -20.79
CA ALA A 419 10.22 -4.43 -20.19
C ALA A 419 11.22 -5.26 -19.39
N GLN A 420 12.43 -5.45 -19.89
CA GLN A 420 13.48 -6.16 -19.15
C GLN A 420 13.92 -5.39 -17.91
N ALA A 421 14.17 -4.08 -18.03
CA ALA A 421 14.54 -3.23 -16.90
C ALA A 421 13.48 -3.23 -15.80
N LEU A 422 12.19 -3.11 -16.17
CA LEU A 422 11.07 -3.17 -15.22
C LEU A 422 10.94 -4.55 -14.56
N THR A 423 11.22 -5.62 -15.29
CA THR A 423 11.24 -6.99 -14.72
C THR A 423 12.31 -7.10 -13.64
N GLU A 424 13.53 -6.63 -13.93
CA GLU A 424 14.65 -6.65 -13.00
C GLU A 424 14.37 -5.79 -11.75
N LEU A 425 13.79 -4.59 -11.93
CA LEU A 425 13.36 -3.73 -10.83
C LEU A 425 12.28 -4.41 -9.98
N GLY A 426 11.28 -5.03 -10.61
CA GLY A 426 10.19 -5.71 -9.92
C GLY A 426 10.67 -6.93 -9.12
N GLU A 427 11.55 -7.76 -9.69
CA GLU A 427 12.06 -8.95 -9.00
C GLU A 427 12.90 -8.64 -7.75
N ARG A 428 13.44 -7.43 -7.64
CA ARG A 428 14.20 -6.97 -6.46
C ARG A 428 13.33 -6.38 -5.35
N GLN A 429 12.03 -6.11 -5.63
CA GLN A 429 11.16 -5.46 -4.66
C GLN A 429 10.67 -6.40 -3.55
N MET A 430 10.72 -5.92 -2.32
CA MET A 430 9.97 -6.47 -1.19
C MET A 430 8.53 -5.94 -1.19
N ASN A 431 8.33 -4.70 -1.65
CA ASN A 431 7.02 -4.08 -1.73
C ASN A 431 6.18 -4.74 -2.83
N ALA A 432 5.06 -5.34 -2.44
CA ALA A 432 4.17 -6.06 -3.37
C ALA A 432 3.58 -5.12 -4.43
N ASN A 433 3.14 -3.92 -4.03
CA ASN A 433 2.54 -2.96 -4.96
C ASN A 433 3.54 -2.50 -6.03
N ALA A 434 4.78 -2.19 -5.63
CA ALA A 434 5.85 -1.83 -6.56
C ALA A 434 6.19 -3.00 -7.50
N ARG A 435 6.40 -4.18 -6.92
CA ARG A 435 6.70 -5.40 -7.69
C ARG A 435 5.62 -5.69 -8.73
N ASN A 436 4.39 -5.73 -8.29
CA ASN A 436 3.27 -6.07 -9.16
C ASN A 436 3.08 -5.03 -10.26
N TYR A 437 3.25 -3.73 -9.95
CA TYR A 437 3.14 -2.65 -10.93
C TYR A 437 4.26 -2.71 -11.98
N TYR A 438 5.51 -2.91 -11.56
CA TYR A 438 6.64 -3.08 -12.47
C TYR A 438 6.43 -4.27 -13.41
N LEU A 439 6.07 -5.42 -12.87
CA LEU A 439 5.88 -6.64 -13.67
C LEU A 439 4.65 -6.55 -14.58
N SER A 440 3.53 -5.97 -14.14
CA SER A 440 2.36 -5.73 -14.99
C SER A 440 2.71 -4.82 -16.17
N SER A 441 3.42 -3.73 -15.90
CA SER A 441 3.88 -2.80 -16.94
C SER A 441 4.82 -3.48 -17.96
N ALA A 442 5.73 -4.35 -17.48
CA ALA A 442 6.59 -5.14 -18.36
C ALA A 442 5.80 -6.10 -19.24
N GLN A 443 4.78 -6.79 -18.67
CA GLN A 443 3.90 -7.70 -19.43
C GLN A 443 3.09 -6.97 -20.51
N TYR A 444 2.59 -5.76 -20.25
CA TYR A 444 1.89 -4.97 -21.28
C TYR A 444 2.81 -4.62 -22.45
N LEU A 445 4.04 -4.16 -22.19
CA LEU A 445 5.02 -3.87 -23.22
C LEU A 445 5.34 -5.09 -24.09
N LEU A 446 5.48 -6.27 -23.47
CA LEU A 446 5.77 -7.53 -24.19
C LEU A 446 4.56 -8.06 -24.96
N ARG A 447 3.34 -7.89 -24.42
CA ARG A 447 2.10 -8.29 -25.11
C ARG A 447 1.93 -7.56 -26.44
N ASP A 448 2.25 -6.27 -26.46
CA ASP A 448 2.18 -5.43 -27.66
C ASP A 448 3.16 -5.85 -28.77
N LEU A 449 4.14 -6.71 -28.45
CA LEU A 449 5.13 -7.22 -29.39
C LEU A 449 4.79 -8.60 -29.93
N ARG A 450 3.75 -9.27 -29.44
CA ARG A 450 3.31 -10.57 -29.97
C ARG A 450 2.59 -10.37 -31.29
N PRO A 451 2.83 -11.21 -32.33
CA PRO A 451 1.99 -11.20 -33.50
C PRO A 451 0.52 -11.43 -33.11
N GLN A 452 -0.37 -10.63 -33.69
CA GLN A 452 -1.83 -10.83 -33.56
C GLN A 452 -2.26 -12.09 -34.26
#